data_a3adf6d09945419f4b87d93e2a56b3a8
#
_entry.id   a3adf6d09945419f4b87d93e2a56b3a8
#
_cell.length_a   1.000
_cell.length_b   1.000
_cell.length_c   1.000
_cell.angle_alpha   90.00
_cell.angle_beta   90.00
_cell.angle_gamma   90.00
#
_symmetry.space_group_name_H-M   'P 1'
#
loop_
_entity.id
_entity.type
_entity.pdbx_description
1 polymer ?
#
loop_
_entity_poly.entity_id
_entity_poly.type
_entity_poly.pdbx_seq_one_letter_code
_entity_poly.pdbx_strand_id
1 'polypeptide(L)'
;SGRLLTGHSSGGWAALWLQVTYPKLLGGAWPTSPDPSDFHDFLGINLYAPNANVYRKPDGTPWPLARDKGEMLVAVEDFTRREVVVGEYGGQMASFEWVFSPRGAGGLPVPMFDRTTGAVDSAVIAYWKEHYDVAERLHRHWPEFRRDLDGKIHLTVGSADTFYLDGAAHLLEATMKGLGAK
;
A
#
# COMPACT_ATOMS: atom_id res chain seq x y z
N SER A 1 18.76 15.61 12.12
CA SER A 1 18.00 15.09 13.25
C SER A 1 18.52 13.71 13.64
N GLY A 2 18.61 13.43 14.95
CA GLY A 2 18.95 12.09 15.47
C GLY A 2 17.76 11.12 15.57
N ARG A 3 16.59 11.50 15.04
CA ARG A 3 15.39 10.66 15.04
C ARG A 3 15.35 9.83 13.78
N LEU A 4 15.46 8.51 13.92
CA LEU A 4 15.43 7.54 12.83
C LEU A 4 14.19 6.68 12.97
N LEU A 5 13.66 6.23 11.82
CA LEU A 5 12.49 5.37 11.75
C LEU A 5 12.87 4.02 11.17
N THR A 6 12.28 2.97 11.70
CA THR A 6 12.29 1.63 11.12
C THR A 6 10.94 0.98 11.36
N GLY A 7 10.63 -0.01 10.55
CA GLY A 7 9.41 -0.79 10.69
C GLY A 7 9.34 -1.86 9.61
N HIS A 8 8.53 -2.86 9.84
CA HIS A 8 8.26 -3.96 8.93
C HIS A 8 6.79 -3.97 8.55
N SER A 9 6.45 -4.34 7.30
CA SER A 9 5.07 -4.44 6.82
C SER A 9 4.30 -3.11 7.04
N SER A 10 3.20 -3.11 7.77
CA SER A 10 2.44 -1.89 8.12
C SER A 10 3.26 -0.87 8.90
N GLY A 11 4.18 -1.34 9.77
CA GLY A 11 5.15 -0.46 10.44
C GLY A 11 6.17 0.15 9.48
N GLY A 12 6.53 -0.56 8.41
CA GLY A 12 7.36 -0.06 7.32
C GLY A 12 6.66 1.05 6.53
N TRP A 13 5.40 0.85 6.19
CA TRP A 13 4.58 1.89 5.56
C TRP A 13 4.44 3.12 6.47
N ALA A 14 4.17 2.92 7.76
CA ALA A 14 4.07 4.02 8.72
C ALA A 14 5.39 4.81 8.82
N ALA A 15 6.54 4.12 8.80
CA ALA A 15 7.85 4.76 8.80
C ALA A 15 8.07 5.62 7.53
N LEU A 16 7.69 5.10 6.34
CA LEU A 16 7.71 5.86 5.10
C LEU A 16 6.80 7.08 5.17
N TRP A 17 5.55 6.88 5.59
CA TRP A 17 4.56 7.93 5.67
C TRP A 17 5.01 9.08 6.58
N LEU A 18 5.52 8.75 7.77
CA LEU A 18 6.06 9.75 8.71
C LEU A 18 7.27 10.47 8.11
N GLN A 19 8.18 9.75 7.43
CA GLN A 19 9.36 10.36 6.82
C GLN A 19 8.98 11.37 5.74
N VAL A 20 8.04 11.05 4.85
CA VAL A 20 7.60 11.97 3.79
C VAL A 20 6.70 13.09 4.30
N THR A 21 6.04 12.89 5.44
CA THR A 21 5.19 13.91 6.04
C THR A 21 5.99 14.91 6.88
N TYR A 22 7.05 14.45 7.56
CA TYR A 22 7.85 15.27 8.47
C TYR A 22 9.36 15.22 8.12
N PRO A 23 9.76 15.55 6.87
CA PRO A 23 11.13 15.35 6.41
C PRO A 23 12.17 16.17 7.16
N LYS A 24 11.78 17.33 7.72
CA LYS A 24 12.65 18.19 8.54
C LYS A 24 12.88 17.63 9.94
N LEU A 25 11.91 16.91 10.47
CA LEU A 25 11.93 16.41 11.84
C LEU A 25 12.75 15.12 11.95
N LEU A 26 12.75 14.29 10.89
CA LEU A 26 13.29 12.94 10.87
C LEU A 26 14.59 12.87 10.09
N GLY A 27 15.52 12.07 10.57
CA GLY A 27 16.86 11.89 10.01
C GLY A 27 16.94 10.86 8.90
N GLY A 28 15.98 9.93 8.85
CA GLY A 28 15.86 8.89 7.84
C GLY A 28 14.93 7.76 8.26
N ALA A 29 14.48 6.99 7.28
CA ALA A 29 13.63 5.81 7.45
C ALA A 29 14.23 4.58 6.78
N TRP A 30 14.21 3.45 7.49
CA TRP A 30 14.66 2.12 7.04
C TRP A 30 13.49 1.12 7.11
N PRO A 31 12.49 1.26 6.23
CA PRO A 31 11.40 0.31 6.16
C PRO A 31 11.84 -1.01 5.54
N THR A 32 11.31 -2.11 6.06
CA THR A 32 11.51 -3.45 5.50
C THR A 32 10.16 -4.03 5.08
N SER A 33 10.08 -4.52 3.82
CA SER A 33 8.84 -5.05 3.22
C SER A 33 7.61 -4.22 3.62
N PRO A 34 7.59 -2.90 3.36
CA PRO A 34 6.47 -2.05 3.74
C PRO A 34 5.20 -2.47 3.01
N ASP A 35 4.05 -2.26 3.63
CA ASP A 35 2.77 -2.30 2.92
C ASP A 35 2.81 -1.38 1.69
N PRO A 36 1.93 -1.58 0.69
CA PRO A 36 2.02 -0.88 -0.59
C PRO A 36 2.14 0.64 -0.45
N SER A 37 3.22 1.17 -0.99
CA SER A 37 3.54 2.61 -1.01
C SER A 37 3.12 3.31 -2.30
N ASP A 38 2.64 2.53 -3.27
CA ASP A 38 2.05 2.95 -4.54
C ASP A 38 0.91 1.99 -4.85
N PHE A 39 -0.32 2.50 -4.92
CA PHE A 39 -1.50 1.66 -5.13
C PHE A 39 -1.75 1.29 -6.61
N HIS A 40 -0.83 1.62 -7.52
CA HIS A 40 -0.76 0.93 -8.82
C HIS A 40 -0.34 -0.53 -8.66
N ASP A 41 0.23 -0.88 -7.51
CA ASP A 41 0.55 -2.26 -7.11
C ASP A 41 0.17 -2.49 -5.65
N PHE A 42 -1.09 -2.78 -5.40
CA PHE A 42 -1.59 -3.18 -4.08
C PHE A 42 -1.62 -4.69 -4.02
N LEU A 43 -0.57 -5.32 -3.48
CA LEU A 43 -0.42 -6.78 -3.42
C LEU A 43 -0.50 -7.43 -4.82
N GLY A 44 0.08 -6.81 -5.82
CA GLY A 44 0.02 -7.25 -7.22
C GLY A 44 -1.16 -6.69 -8.02
N ILE A 45 -2.08 -5.95 -7.39
CA ILE A 45 -3.32 -5.46 -8.01
C ILE A 45 -3.21 -3.95 -8.27
N ASN A 46 -3.44 -3.53 -9.51
CA ASN A 46 -3.58 -2.10 -9.81
C ASN A 46 -4.97 -1.61 -9.41
N LEU A 47 -5.06 -0.93 -8.25
CA LEU A 47 -6.34 -0.38 -7.78
C LEU A 47 -6.84 0.80 -8.61
N TYR A 48 -5.99 1.44 -9.41
CA TYR A 48 -6.37 2.58 -10.27
C TYR A 48 -6.86 2.14 -11.65
N ALA A 49 -6.78 0.85 -11.98
CA ALA A 49 -7.25 0.34 -13.25
C ALA A 49 -8.78 0.50 -13.40
N PRO A 50 -9.29 0.83 -14.60
CA PRO A 50 -10.73 0.80 -14.85
C PRO A 50 -11.31 -0.58 -14.51
N ASN A 51 -12.43 -0.60 -13.77
CA ASN A 51 -13.09 -1.84 -13.33
C ASN A 51 -12.16 -2.78 -12.54
N ALA A 52 -11.25 -2.24 -11.74
CA ALA A 52 -10.38 -3.04 -10.88
C ALA A 52 -11.22 -4.00 -10.01
N ASN A 53 -10.71 -5.20 -9.85
CA ASN A 53 -11.33 -6.22 -9.02
C ASN A 53 -10.26 -6.92 -8.19
N VAL A 54 -10.45 -7.02 -6.88
CA VAL A 54 -9.46 -7.62 -5.98
C VAL A 54 -9.53 -9.14 -5.91
N TYR A 55 -10.58 -9.75 -6.46
CA TYR A 55 -10.75 -11.20 -6.49
C TYR A 55 -10.27 -11.81 -7.81
N ARG A 56 -10.51 -11.11 -8.91
CA ARG A 56 -10.27 -11.62 -10.27
C ARG A 56 -9.35 -10.71 -11.08
N LYS A 57 -8.41 -11.33 -11.75
CA LYS A 57 -7.63 -10.70 -12.80
C LYS A 57 -8.49 -10.43 -14.05
N PRO A 58 -8.02 -9.62 -14.99
CA PRO A 58 -8.74 -9.38 -16.26
C PRO A 58 -9.06 -10.65 -17.06
N ASP A 59 -8.25 -11.71 -16.91
CA ASP A 59 -8.46 -13.00 -17.54
C ASP A 59 -9.40 -13.94 -16.77
N GLY A 60 -9.97 -13.48 -15.64
CA GLY A 60 -10.88 -14.23 -14.78
C GLY A 60 -10.21 -15.12 -13.74
N THR A 61 -8.88 -15.28 -13.78
CA THR A 61 -8.15 -16.06 -12.78
C THR A 61 -8.11 -15.34 -11.42
N PRO A 62 -7.99 -16.07 -10.30
CA PRO A 62 -7.95 -15.44 -8.99
C PRO A 62 -6.66 -14.65 -8.76
N TRP A 63 -6.76 -13.52 -8.05
CA TRP A 63 -5.59 -12.84 -7.52
C TRP A 63 -5.03 -13.61 -6.31
N PRO A 64 -3.72 -13.92 -6.32
CA PRO A 64 -3.07 -14.48 -5.14
C PRO A 64 -2.90 -13.38 -4.08
N LEU A 65 -3.13 -13.73 -2.80
CA LEU A 65 -2.77 -12.88 -1.66
C LEU A 65 -1.34 -13.19 -1.20
N ALA A 66 -1.00 -14.46 -1.19
CA ALA A 66 0.30 -14.91 -0.72
C ALA A 66 0.88 -16.00 -1.62
N ARG A 67 2.22 -16.03 -1.72
CA ARG A 67 3.00 -17.04 -2.46
C ARG A 67 4.12 -17.63 -1.60
N ASP A 68 4.49 -18.87 -1.91
CA ASP A 68 5.76 -19.46 -1.50
C ASP A 68 6.42 -20.09 -2.74
N LYS A 69 7.69 -19.77 -2.98
CA LYS A 69 8.47 -20.26 -4.14
C LYS A 69 7.75 -20.11 -5.49
N GLY A 70 6.96 -19.05 -5.63
CA GLY A 70 6.18 -18.75 -6.83
C GLY A 70 4.80 -19.40 -6.89
N GLU A 71 4.48 -20.35 -6.01
CA GLU A 71 3.17 -21.00 -5.94
C GLU A 71 2.20 -20.19 -5.07
N MET A 72 0.96 -20.07 -5.51
CA MET A 72 -0.09 -19.40 -4.75
C MET A 72 -0.46 -20.22 -3.51
N LEU A 73 -0.33 -19.63 -2.33
CA LEU A 73 -0.75 -20.23 -1.07
C LEU A 73 -2.24 -20.01 -0.79
N VAL A 74 -2.73 -18.81 -1.08
CA VAL A 74 -4.13 -18.43 -0.84
C VAL A 74 -4.52 -17.32 -1.81
N ALA A 75 -5.76 -17.36 -2.29
CA ALA A 75 -6.34 -16.28 -3.09
C ALA A 75 -6.92 -15.17 -2.17
N VAL A 76 -6.95 -13.93 -2.68
CA VAL A 76 -7.55 -12.79 -1.96
C VAL A 76 -9.00 -13.08 -1.59
N GLU A 77 -9.79 -13.64 -2.52
CA GLU A 77 -11.19 -13.97 -2.28
C GLU A 77 -11.37 -14.96 -1.12
N ASP A 78 -10.63 -16.07 -1.13
CA ASP A 78 -10.75 -17.11 -0.10
C ASP A 78 -10.35 -16.58 1.29
N PHE A 79 -9.32 -15.77 1.33
CA PHE A 79 -8.86 -15.12 2.55
C PHE A 79 -9.91 -14.15 3.09
N THR A 80 -10.42 -13.25 2.24
CA THR A 80 -11.43 -12.26 2.62
C THR A 80 -12.73 -12.91 3.10
N ARG A 81 -13.20 -13.98 2.42
CA ARG A 81 -14.39 -14.72 2.85
C ARG A 81 -14.25 -15.32 4.25
N ARG A 82 -13.05 -15.80 4.60
CA ARG A 82 -12.75 -16.29 5.96
C ARG A 82 -12.78 -15.17 6.99
N GLU A 83 -12.19 -14.01 6.65
CA GLU A 83 -12.20 -12.85 7.54
C GLU A 83 -13.61 -12.35 7.84
N VAL A 84 -14.49 -12.30 6.84
CA VAL A 84 -15.89 -11.88 7.02
C VAL A 84 -16.63 -12.77 8.01
N VAL A 85 -16.38 -14.09 7.99
CA VAL A 85 -16.97 -15.03 8.95
C VAL A 85 -16.50 -14.78 10.39
N VAL A 86 -15.25 -14.37 10.55
CA VAL A 86 -14.67 -14.09 11.88
C VAL A 86 -15.04 -12.71 12.40
N GLY A 87 -15.21 -11.73 11.50
CA GLY A 87 -15.60 -10.36 11.85
C GLY A 87 -15.27 -9.35 10.77
N GLU A 88 -16.29 -8.79 10.16
CA GLU A 88 -16.21 -7.93 8.96
C GLU A 88 -15.17 -6.79 9.04
N TYR A 89 -15.03 -6.19 10.23
CA TYR A 89 -14.11 -5.05 10.43
C TYR A 89 -12.84 -5.42 11.21
N GLY A 90 -12.64 -6.67 11.55
CA GLY A 90 -11.51 -7.14 12.36
C GLY A 90 -10.39 -7.82 11.57
N GLY A 91 -10.58 -7.99 10.26
CA GLY A 91 -9.64 -8.71 9.40
C GLY A 91 -8.50 -7.87 8.85
N GLN A 92 -7.55 -8.54 8.18
CA GLN A 92 -6.38 -7.91 7.56
C GLN A 92 -6.80 -6.95 6.44
N MET A 93 -7.76 -7.33 5.59
CA MET A 93 -8.23 -6.45 4.51
C MET A 93 -8.95 -5.22 5.08
N ALA A 94 -9.77 -5.40 6.10
CA ALA A 94 -10.40 -4.29 6.79
C ALA A 94 -9.39 -3.37 7.53
N SER A 95 -8.24 -3.89 7.94
CA SER A 95 -7.21 -3.07 8.60
C SER A 95 -6.66 -1.97 7.69
N PHE A 96 -6.52 -2.23 6.39
CA PHE A 96 -6.16 -1.20 5.41
C PHE A 96 -7.24 -0.12 5.31
N GLU A 97 -8.50 -0.51 5.32
CA GLU A 97 -9.63 0.43 5.29
C GLU A 97 -9.70 1.28 6.55
N TRP A 98 -9.40 0.70 7.72
CA TRP A 98 -9.30 1.46 8.96
C TRP A 98 -8.25 2.56 8.91
N VAL A 99 -7.16 2.35 8.17
CA VAL A 99 -6.07 3.34 8.01
C VAL A 99 -6.38 4.31 6.88
N PHE A 100 -6.80 3.81 5.72
CA PHE A 100 -6.79 4.58 4.48
C PHE A 100 -8.17 5.07 4.03
N SER A 101 -9.28 4.43 4.42
CA SER A 101 -10.61 4.81 3.91
C SER A 101 -11.22 6.01 4.62
N PRO A 102 -12.07 6.77 3.92
CA PRO A 102 -12.90 7.76 4.57
C PRO A 102 -13.86 7.11 5.56
N ARG A 103 -14.33 7.88 6.52
CA ARG A 103 -15.32 7.41 7.50
C ARG A 103 -16.72 7.58 6.97
N GLY A 104 -17.48 6.50 6.98
CA GLY A 104 -18.91 6.48 6.69
C GLY A 104 -19.79 6.71 7.92
N ALA A 105 -21.04 6.31 7.82
CA ALA A 105 -22.00 6.37 8.92
C ALA A 105 -21.50 5.58 10.13
N GLY A 106 -21.66 6.14 11.32
CA GLY A 106 -21.22 5.50 12.57
C GLY A 106 -19.70 5.47 12.78
N GLY A 107 -18.90 6.16 11.94
CA GLY A 107 -17.45 6.22 12.08
C GLY A 107 -16.70 4.98 11.57
N LEU A 108 -17.41 4.04 10.94
CA LEU A 108 -16.80 2.87 10.29
C LEU A 108 -16.10 3.27 8.99
N PRO A 109 -15.04 2.56 8.58
CA PRO A 109 -14.41 2.82 7.30
C PRO A 109 -15.35 2.44 6.15
N VAL A 110 -15.31 3.23 5.08
CA VAL A 110 -16.00 2.84 3.84
C VAL A 110 -15.17 1.72 3.19
N PRO A 111 -15.77 0.56 2.86
CA PRO A 111 -15.04 -0.53 2.23
C PRO A 111 -14.42 -0.11 0.89
N MET A 112 -13.18 -0.52 0.65
CA MET A 112 -12.49 -0.24 -0.63
C MET A 112 -13.00 -1.12 -1.78
N PHE A 113 -13.71 -2.20 -1.48
CA PHE A 113 -14.30 -3.09 -2.48
C PHE A 113 -15.53 -3.80 -1.92
N ASP A 114 -16.40 -4.23 -2.82
CA ASP A 114 -17.56 -5.07 -2.50
C ASP A 114 -17.12 -6.49 -2.10
N ARG A 115 -17.43 -6.92 -0.88
CA ARG A 115 -17.01 -8.21 -0.32
C ARG A 115 -17.61 -9.42 -1.05
N THR A 116 -18.70 -9.25 -1.79
CA THR A 116 -19.33 -10.31 -2.57
C THR A 116 -18.67 -10.51 -3.92
N THR A 117 -18.40 -9.40 -4.61
CA THR A 117 -17.96 -9.40 -6.02
C THR A 117 -16.48 -9.14 -6.21
N GLY A 118 -15.81 -8.53 -5.22
CA GLY A 118 -14.43 -8.06 -5.32
C GLY A 118 -14.28 -6.76 -6.10
N ALA A 119 -15.39 -6.16 -6.58
CA ALA A 119 -15.35 -4.91 -7.35
C ALA A 119 -14.83 -3.75 -6.49
N VAL A 120 -13.82 -3.05 -6.98
CA VAL A 120 -13.20 -1.93 -6.28
C VAL A 120 -14.08 -0.69 -6.35
N ASP A 121 -14.23 0.00 -5.21
CA ASP A 121 -14.87 1.31 -5.15
C ASP A 121 -13.89 2.39 -5.58
N SER A 122 -14.05 2.89 -6.79
CA SER A 122 -13.16 3.90 -7.37
C SER A 122 -13.15 5.23 -6.60
N ALA A 123 -14.23 5.60 -5.92
CA ALA A 123 -14.28 6.82 -5.12
C ALA A 123 -13.46 6.68 -3.84
N VAL A 124 -13.52 5.51 -3.20
CA VAL A 124 -12.68 5.20 -2.03
C VAL A 124 -11.21 5.17 -2.45
N ILE A 125 -10.89 4.56 -3.57
CA ILE A 125 -9.51 4.49 -4.06
C ILE A 125 -8.97 5.86 -4.50
N ALA A 126 -9.81 6.72 -5.05
CA ALA A 126 -9.41 8.12 -5.31
C ALA A 126 -9.05 8.86 -4.01
N TYR A 127 -9.81 8.63 -2.94
CA TYR A 127 -9.47 9.15 -1.61
C TYR A 127 -8.14 8.59 -1.07
N TRP A 128 -7.90 7.27 -1.20
CA TRP A 128 -6.62 6.65 -0.82
C TRP A 128 -5.45 7.27 -1.57
N LYS A 129 -5.59 7.44 -2.89
CA LYS A 129 -4.59 8.06 -3.75
C LYS A 129 -4.21 9.46 -3.26
N GLU A 130 -5.22 10.27 -3.01
CA GLU A 130 -4.99 11.66 -2.61
C GLU A 130 -4.34 11.79 -1.25
N HIS A 131 -4.72 10.92 -0.29
CA HIS A 131 -4.40 11.11 1.12
C HIS A 131 -3.27 10.20 1.63
N TYR A 132 -3.05 9.02 1.01
CA TYR A 132 -2.19 7.99 1.58
C TYR A 132 -1.20 7.34 0.62
N ASP A 133 -1.30 7.57 -0.69
CA ASP A 133 -0.32 7.05 -1.64
C ASP A 133 1.00 7.82 -1.51
N VAL A 134 2.05 7.11 -1.08
CA VAL A 134 3.37 7.72 -0.82
C VAL A 134 4.03 8.18 -2.10
N ALA A 135 3.93 7.37 -3.17
CA ALA A 135 4.52 7.71 -4.48
C ALA A 135 3.84 8.94 -5.10
N GLU A 136 2.50 8.99 -5.03
CA GLU A 136 1.72 10.14 -5.50
C GLU A 136 2.06 11.40 -4.70
N ARG A 137 2.18 11.28 -3.37
CA ARG A 137 2.59 12.41 -2.51
C ARG A 137 3.97 12.93 -2.86
N LEU A 138 4.94 12.05 -3.10
CA LEU A 138 6.27 12.43 -3.54
C LEU A 138 6.24 13.10 -4.91
N HIS A 139 5.49 12.55 -5.85
CA HIS A 139 5.35 13.12 -7.19
C HIS A 139 4.81 14.55 -7.16
N ARG A 140 3.77 14.81 -6.34
CA ARG A 140 3.15 16.13 -6.22
C ARG A 140 4.03 17.15 -5.50
N HIS A 141 4.77 16.75 -4.49
CA HIS A 141 5.42 17.66 -3.56
C HIS A 141 6.95 17.57 -3.55
N TRP A 142 7.56 16.84 -4.49
CA TRP A 142 9.01 16.66 -4.53
C TRP A 142 9.82 17.95 -4.50
N PRO A 143 9.47 19.01 -5.25
CA PRO A 143 10.21 20.29 -5.19
C PRO A 143 10.26 20.90 -3.78
N GLU A 144 9.22 20.68 -2.98
CA GLU A 144 9.12 21.17 -1.60
C GLU A 144 9.90 20.28 -0.63
N PHE A 145 9.90 18.97 -0.87
CA PHE A 145 10.47 17.96 0.04
C PHE A 145 11.94 17.68 -0.22
N ARG A 146 12.39 17.80 -1.47
CA ARG A 146 13.70 17.35 -1.93
C ARG A 146 14.83 17.72 -1.01
N ARG A 147 14.92 18.98 -0.60
CA ARG A 147 16.00 19.49 0.25
C ARG A 147 16.12 18.72 1.57
N ASP A 148 15.01 18.35 2.15
CA ASP A 148 14.93 17.78 3.49
C ASP A 148 14.71 16.26 3.49
N LEU A 149 14.40 15.66 2.34
CA LEU A 149 14.05 14.23 2.19
C LEU A 149 15.07 13.42 1.39
N ASP A 150 15.79 14.06 0.45
CA ASP A 150 16.72 13.37 -0.43
C ASP A 150 17.80 12.60 0.36
N GLY A 151 18.01 11.32 0.01
CA GLY A 151 18.92 10.42 0.71
C GLY A 151 18.45 9.92 2.09
N LYS A 152 17.15 10.04 2.43
CA LYS A 152 16.62 9.63 3.75
C LYS A 152 15.68 8.43 3.72
N ILE A 153 15.42 7.85 2.57
CA ILE A 153 14.58 6.65 2.43
C ILE A 153 15.48 5.48 2.01
N HIS A 154 15.52 4.45 2.85
CA HIS A 154 16.37 3.27 2.68
C HIS A 154 15.52 2.01 2.77
N LEU A 155 14.69 1.77 1.73
CA LEU A 155 13.75 0.66 1.69
C LEU A 155 14.45 -0.65 1.32
N THR A 156 14.09 -1.72 2.02
CA THR A 156 14.52 -3.08 1.72
C THR A 156 13.31 -3.99 1.60
N VAL A 157 13.27 -4.81 0.54
CA VAL A 157 12.22 -5.81 0.30
C VAL A 157 12.85 -7.04 -0.34
N GLY A 158 12.31 -8.21 -0.07
CA GLY A 158 12.70 -9.44 -0.75
C GLY A 158 12.15 -9.47 -2.18
N SER A 159 12.97 -9.85 -3.17
CA SER A 159 12.56 -9.94 -4.58
C SER A 159 11.50 -11.01 -4.87
N ALA A 160 11.19 -11.85 -3.90
CA ALA A 160 10.13 -12.85 -3.93
C ALA A 160 9.28 -12.73 -2.65
N ASP A 161 8.91 -11.49 -2.29
CA ASP A 161 8.11 -11.24 -1.10
C ASP A 161 6.83 -12.06 -1.11
N THR A 162 6.50 -12.66 0.04
CA THR A 162 5.35 -13.57 0.18
C THR A 162 4.03 -12.89 -0.17
N PHE A 163 3.89 -11.60 0.14
CA PHE A 163 2.66 -10.83 -0.06
C PHE A 163 2.74 -9.85 -1.24
N TYR A 164 3.69 -10.06 -2.17
CA TYR A 164 3.87 -9.22 -3.35
C TYR A 164 4.18 -7.74 -3.06
N LEU A 165 4.80 -7.45 -1.90
CA LEU A 165 5.15 -6.09 -1.51
C LEU A 165 6.34 -5.53 -2.32
N ASP A 166 7.05 -6.39 -3.02
CA ASP A 166 8.14 -6.03 -3.93
C ASP A 166 7.67 -5.16 -5.10
N GLY A 167 6.46 -5.38 -5.62
CA GLY A 167 5.94 -4.60 -6.75
C GLY A 167 5.81 -3.10 -6.44
N ALA A 168 5.10 -2.76 -5.36
CA ALA A 168 4.95 -1.36 -4.93
C ALA A 168 6.29 -0.71 -4.56
N ALA A 169 7.23 -1.48 -4.00
CA ALA A 169 8.56 -0.97 -3.69
C ALA A 169 9.36 -0.62 -4.95
N HIS A 170 9.28 -1.43 -6.01
CA HIS A 170 9.89 -1.12 -7.31
C HIS A 170 9.25 0.10 -7.99
N LEU A 171 7.92 0.27 -7.87
CA LEU A 171 7.25 1.46 -8.36
C LEU A 171 7.71 2.73 -7.61
N LEU A 172 7.85 2.65 -6.29
CA LEU A 172 8.39 3.76 -5.51
C LEU A 172 9.83 4.08 -5.89
N GLU A 173 10.68 3.07 -6.10
CA GLU A 173 12.04 3.26 -6.59
C GLU A 173 12.06 3.96 -7.95
N ALA A 174 11.21 3.52 -8.89
CA ALA A 174 11.08 4.16 -10.20
C ALA A 174 10.64 5.62 -10.09
N THR A 175 9.67 5.91 -9.22
CA THR A 175 9.22 7.27 -8.92
C THR A 175 10.36 8.13 -8.39
N MET A 176 11.10 7.65 -7.39
CA MET A 176 12.23 8.37 -6.80
C MET A 176 13.33 8.65 -7.83
N LYS A 177 13.67 7.65 -8.65
CA LYS A 177 14.64 7.83 -9.77
C LYS A 177 14.15 8.87 -10.78
N GLY A 178 12.88 8.82 -11.17
CA GLY A 178 12.27 9.79 -12.08
C GLY A 178 12.28 11.22 -11.54
N LEU A 179 12.20 11.40 -10.23
CA LEU A 179 12.28 12.67 -9.53
C LEU A 179 13.73 13.16 -9.33
N GLY A 180 14.72 12.37 -9.73
CA GLY A 180 16.15 12.68 -9.56
C GLY A 180 16.60 12.64 -8.10
N ALA A 181 15.98 11.77 -7.29
CA ALA A 181 16.40 11.48 -5.92
C ALA A 181 17.69 10.63 -5.88
N LYS A 182 18.41 10.70 -4.76
CA LYS A 182 19.64 9.94 -4.49
C LYS A 182 19.36 8.72 -3.64
#